data_a8e753bdee7994c34aa1833dde325ae9
#
_entry.id   a8e753bdee7994c34aa1833dde325ae9
#
_cell.length_a   1.000
_cell.length_b   1.000
_cell.length_c   1.000
_cell.angle_alpha   90.00
_cell.angle_beta   90.00
_cell.angle_gamma   90.00
#
_symmetry.space_group_name_H-M   'P 1'
#
loop_
_entity.id
_entity.type
_entity.pdbx_description
1 polymer ?
#
loop_
_entity_poly.entity_id
_entity_poly.type
_entity_poly.pdbx_seq_one_letter_code
_entity_poly.pdbx_strand_id
1 'polypeptide(L)'
;MLEKIRGGMLMDKKIKKIALLTGGGDCPGLNAVIRAITKTAILKYGYEVIGYVFGYRGLYNNDYIELTLDKVEDIYKEGGTILYSSNKDNLFDYLVEENGVKVKKDVSDVGVENLKKDGVDVLVVLGGDGTLTSARDFARKGVNVIGVPKTMDNDLSATDLTYGFISAFSVGTEFIDRLNTTAKSHHRVMCCELMGR
;
A
#
# COMPACT_ATOMS: atom_id res chain seq x y z
N MET A 1 -4.66 -36.70 13.80
CA MET A 1 -4.75 -35.51 14.67
C MET A 1 -4.70 -34.19 13.91
N LEU A 2 -4.68 -34.21 12.59
CA LEU A 2 -4.64 -33.01 11.69
C LEU A 2 -6.00 -32.69 11.03
N GLU A 3 -7.04 -33.46 11.26
CA GLU A 3 -8.36 -33.24 10.62
C GLU A 3 -9.36 -32.44 11.47
N LYS A 4 -8.98 -32.07 12.71
CA LYS A 4 -9.92 -31.36 13.63
C LYS A 4 -9.81 -29.84 13.65
N ILE A 5 -8.97 -29.24 12.79
CA ILE A 5 -8.81 -27.76 12.69
C ILE A 5 -9.63 -27.16 11.54
N ARG A 6 -10.30 -27.98 10.72
CA ARG A 6 -11.17 -27.53 9.60
C ARG A 6 -12.65 -27.33 9.97
N GLY A 7 -13.01 -27.34 11.22
CA GLY A 7 -14.39 -27.27 11.70
C GLY A 7 -14.85 -25.89 12.20
N GLY A 8 -14.34 -24.80 11.65
CA GLY A 8 -14.94 -23.48 11.81
C GLY A 8 -15.67 -23.12 10.53
N MET A 9 -16.98 -23.11 10.53
CA MET A 9 -17.85 -22.77 9.42
C MET A 9 -17.61 -21.32 8.98
N LEU A 10 -16.54 -21.10 8.18
CA LEU A 10 -16.47 -19.93 7.31
C LEU A 10 -17.56 -20.15 6.26
N MET A 11 -18.72 -19.50 6.47
CA MET A 11 -19.68 -19.34 5.39
C MET A 11 -18.90 -18.83 4.18
N ASP A 12 -18.99 -19.51 3.04
CA ASP A 12 -18.42 -19.11 1.75
C ASP A 12 -19.05 -17.78 1.30
N LYS A 13 -18.71 -16.68 1.98
CA LYS A 13 -19.10 -15.35 1.53
C LYS A 13 -18.29 -15.08 0.27
N LYS A 14 -18.95 -15.18 -0.88
CA LYS A 14 -18.33 -14.89 -2.16
C LYS A 14 -17.78 -13.45 -2.13
N ILE A 15 -16.47 -13.30 -2.24
CA ILE A 15 -15.82 -12.00 -2.36
C ILE A 15 -16.35 -11.31 -3.61
N LYS A 16 -16.73 -10.04 -3.51
CA LYS A 16 -17.23 -9.21 -4.59
C LYS A 16 -16.48 -7.91 -4.76
N LYS A 17 -16.00 -7.34 -3.66
CA LYS A 17 -15.33 -6.04 -3.63
C LYS A 17 -14.06 -6.10 -2.81
N ILE A 18 -12.97 -5.59 -3.37
CA ILE A 18 -11.70 -5.40 -2.66
C ILE A 18 -11.33 -3.92 -2.61
N ALA A 19 -10.67 -3.53 -1.55
CA ALA A 19 -10.11 -2.19 -1.40
C ALA A 19 -8.60 -2.26 -1.31
N LEU A 20 -7.92 -1.29 -1.91
CA LEU A 20 -6.48 -1.10 -1.82
C LEU A 20 -6.17 0.18 -1.04
N LEU A 21 -5.06 0.20 -0.32
CA LEU A 21 -4.44 1.43 0.16
C LEU A 21 -2.91 1.32 0.10
N THR A 22 -2.25 2.48 -0.08
CA THR A 22 -0.81 2.62 -0.04
C THR A 22 -0.40 3.45 1.17
N GLY A 23 0.39 2.90 2.07
CA GLY A 23 0.83 3.57 3.29
C GLY A 23 2.35 3.66 3.42
N GLY A 24 2.80 4.60 4.26
CA GLY A 24 4.21 4.91 4.40
C GLY A 24 4.74 5.81 3.29
N GLY A 25 6.05 5.89 3.11
CA GLY A 25 6.66 6.56 1.95
C GLY A 25 6.31 5.85 0.64
N ASP A 26 6.23 6.60 -0.45
CA ASP A 26 6.11 6.01 -1.77
C ASP A 26 7.44 5.43 -2.24
N CYS A 27 7.38 4.58 -3.25
CA CYS A 27 8.55 4.05 -3.94
C CYS A 27 8.22 3.65 -5.37
N PRO A 28 9.20 3.54 -6.27
CA PRO A 28 8.98 2.99 -7.60
C PRO A 28 8.38 1.58 -7.54
N GLY A 29 7.44 1.28 -8.44
CA GLY A 29 6.80 -0.04 -8.53
C GLY A 29 5.43 -0.16 -7.86
N LEU A 30 5.01 0.79 -7.01
CA LEU A 30 3.67 0.75 -6.38
C LEU A 30 2.54 0.73 -7.41
N ASN A 31 2.60 1.59 -8.43
CA ASN A 31 1.59 1.63 -9.48
C ASN A 31 1.52 0.32 -10.27
N ALA A 32 2.64 -0.35 -10.50
CA ALA A 32 2.65 -1.67 -11.14
C ALA A 32 1.91 -2.71 -10.30
N VAL A 33 2.07 -2.68 -8.98
CA VAL A 33 1.36 -3.57 -8.05
C VAL A 33 -0.14 -3.25 -8.03
N ILE A 34 -0.54 -1.97 -7.92
CA ILE A 34 -1.94 -1.54 -7.98
C ILE A 34 -2.59 -2.04 -9.27
N ARG A 35 -1.91 -1.83 -10.40
CA ARG A 35 -2.38 -2.31 -11.72
C ARG A 35 -2.55 -3.83 -11.75
N ALA A 36 -1.57 -4.57 -11.30
CA ALA A 36 -1.60 -6.03 -11.32
C ALA A 36 -2.76 -6.58 -10.48
N ILE A 37 -2.95 -6.05 -9.27
CA ILE A 37 -4.05 -6.44 -8.37
C ILE A 37 -5.40 -6.10 -9.03
N THR A 38 -5.56 -4.86 -9.51
CA THR A 38 -6.81 -4.38 -10.09
C THR A 38 -7.18 -5.18 -11.34
N LYS A 39 -6.26 -5.35 -12.29
CA LYS A 39 -6.54 -6.13 -13.51
C LYS A 39 -6.86 -7.59 -13.19
N THR A 40 -6.15 -8.21 -12.27
CA THR A 40 -6.43 -9.59 -11.88
C THR A 40 -7.79 -9.72 -11.20
N ALA A 41 -8.12 -8.82 -10.28
CA ALA A 41 -9.39 -8.82 -9.57
C ALA A 41 -10.57 -8.69 -10.53
N ILE A 42 -10.50 -7.74 -11.48
CA ILE A 42 -11.58 -7.49 -12.44
C ILE A 42 -11.65 -8.60 -13.49
N LEU A 43 -10.54 -8.89 -14.18
CA LEU A 43 -10.55 -9.77 -15.36
C LEU A 43 -10.70 -11.25 -15.01
N LYS A 44 -10.09 -11.68 -13.91
CA LYS A 44 -10.10 -13.10 -13.53
C LYS A 44 -11.25 -13.46 -12.59
N TYR A 45 -11.62 -12.55 -11.71
CA TYR A 45 -12.58 -12.84 -10.64
C TYR A 45 -13.87 -12.02 -10.71
N GLY A 46 -13.93 -10.97 -11.54
CA GLY A 46 -15.11 -10.10 -11.67
C GLY A 46 -15.38 -9.28 -10.41
N TYR A 47 -14.34 -8.94 -9.66
CA TYR A 47 -14.48 -8.13 -8.44
C TYR A 47 -14.52 -6.64 -8.77
N GLU A 48 -15.26 -5.88 -7.96
CA GLU A 48 -15.12 -4.43 -7.87
C GLU A 48 -13.86 -4.09 -7.10
N VAL A 49 -13.17 -3.02 -7.53
CA VAL A 49 -11.93 -2.56 -6.88
C VAL A 49 -12.01 -1.08 -6.59
N ILE A 50 -11.75 -0.71 -5.34
CA ILE A 50 -11.58 0.68 -4.92
C ILE A 50 -10.20 0.90 -4.33
N GLY A 51 -9.73 2.15 -4.34
CA GLY A 51 -8.48 2.53 -3.69
C GLY A 51 -8.70 3.71 -2.76
N TYR A 52 -8.46 3.55 -1.45
CA TYR A 52 -8.46 4.64 -0.49
C TYR A 52 -7.26 5.54 -0.73
N VAL A 53 -7.49 6.85 -0.85
CA VAL A 53 -6.45 7.84 -1.13
C VAL A 53 -5.75 8.28 0.15
N PHE A 54 -4.45 8.56 0.08
CA PHE A 54 -3.62 8.90 1.24
C PHE A 54 -3.59 7.81 2.34
N GLY A 55 -3.68 6.53 1.95
CA GLY A 55 -3.56 5.41 2.86
C GLY A 55 -4.67 5.34 3.92
N TYR A 56 -4.30 5.18 5.18
CA TYR A 56 -5.26 5.08 6.28
C TYR A 56 -6.08 6.36 6.52
N ARG A 57 -5.59 7.54 6.09
CA ARG A 57 -6.38 8.77 6.13
C ARG A 57 -7.62 8.66 5.25
N GLY A 58 -7.46 8.15 4.03
CA GLY A 58 -8.60 7.93 3.14
C GLY A 58 -9.60 6.93 3.71
N LEU A 59 -9.11 5.87 4.35
CA LEU A 59 -9.98 4.91 5.04
C LEU A 59 -10.76 5.58 6.19
N TYR A 60 -10.12 6.47 6.96
CA TYR A 60 -10.77 7.22 8.03
C TYR A 60 -11.84 8.20 7.51
N ASN A 61 -11.49 8.96 6.47
CA ASN A 61 -12.37 9.98 5.89
C ASN A 61 -13.41 9.39 4.92
N ASN A 62 -13.34 8.11 4.62
CA ASN A 62 -14.11 7.44 3.59
C ASN A 62 -13.88 8.06 2.18
N ASP A 63 -12.63 8.41 1.89
CA ASP A 63 -12.20 9.02 0.64
C ASP A 63 -11.48 7.99 -0.24
N TYR A 64 -12.12 7.60 -1.34
CA TYR A 64 -11.60 6.59 -2.26
C TYR A 64 -11.94 6.90 -3.72
N ILE A 65 -11.23 6.26 -4.60
CA ILE A 65 -11.51 6.24 -6.04
C ILE A 65 -11.83 4.81 -6.49
N GLU A 66 -12.73 4.68 -7.45
CA GLU A 66 -12.91 3.42 -8.16
C GLU A 66 -11.70 3.14 -9.03
N LEU A 67 -11.18 1.92 -8.97
CA LEU A 67 -10.09 1.44 -9.81
C LEU A 67 -10.67 0.62 -10.96
N THR A 68 -10.73 1.23 -12.14
CA THR A 68 -11.17 0.60 -13.39
C THR A 68 -9.98 0.17 -14.22
N LEU A 69 -10.22 -0.66 -15.26
CA LEU A 69 -9.17 -1.08 -16.18
C LEU A 69 -8.50 0.12 -16.85
N ASP A 70 -9.29 1.11 -17.29
CA ASP A 70 -8.78 2.32 -17.96
C ASP A 70 -7.89 3.15 -17.02
N LYS A 71 -8.30 3.32 -15.76
CA LYS A 71 -7.51 4.08 -14.77
C LYS A 71 -6.16 3.48 -14.45
N VAL A 72 -6.00 2.17 -14.62
CA VAL A 72 -4.75 1.48 -14.29
C VAL A 72 -3.96 1.04 -15.52
N GLU A 73 -4.40 1.36 -16.76
CA GLU A 73 -3.79 0.78 -17.97
C GLU A 73 -2.31 1.15 -18.11
N ASP A 74 -1.96 2.41 -17.98
CA ASP A 74 -0.61 2.92 -18.29
C ASP A 74 0.26 3.25 -17.06
N ILE A 75 -0.29 3.13 -15.85
CA ILE A 75 0.40 3.55 -14.62
C ILE A 75 1.63 2.71 -14.23
N TYR A 76 1.83 1.55 -14.84
CA TYR A 76 2.89 0.61 -14.43
C TYR A 76 4.31 1.12 -14.65
N LYS A 77 4.49 2.14 -15.50
CA LYS A 77 5.76 2.82 -15.77
C LYS A 77 5.97 4.06 -14.89
N GLU A 78 4.92 4.52 -14.22
CA GLU A 78 4.96 5.74 -13.43
C GLU A 78 5.44 5.43 -12.02
N GLY A 79 6.36 6.26 -11.52
CA GLY A 79 6.77 6.24 -10.11
C GLY A 79 5.65 6.71 -9.18
N GLY A 80 5.89 6.63 -7.87
CA GLY A 80 4.90 7.03 -6.88
C GLY A 80 3.69 6.10 -6.82
N THR A 81 2.53 6.65 -6.49
CA THR A 81 1.26 5.93 -6.39
C THR A 81 0.08 6.81 -6.77
N ILE A 82 -0.83 6.31 -7.63
CA ILE A 82 -2.06 7.02 -7.99
C ILE A 82 -3.04 7.16 -6.82
N LEU A 83 -2.83 6.38 -5.74
CA LEU A 83 -3.64 6.45 -4.51
C LEU A 83 -3.08 7.45 -3.51
N TYR A 84 -1.99 8.11 -3.83
CA TYR A 84 -1.21 8.90 -2.88
C TYR A 84 -0.83 8.10 -1.63
N SER A 85 -0.01 8.66 -0.77
CA SER A 85 0.52 7.96 0.39
C SER A 85 0.66 8.89 1.58
N SER A 86 0.59 8.35 2.79
CA SER A 86 0.88 9.07 4.02
C SER A 86 1.64 8.17 4.98
N ASN A 87 2.66 8.75 5.62
CA ASN A 87 3.46 8.10 6.66
C ASN A 87 3.09 8.54 8.09
N LYS A 88 2.03 9.36 8.24
CA LYS A 88 1.64 9.96 9.51
C LYS A 88 0.33 9.42 10.08
N ASP A 89 -0.43 8.69 9.25
CA ASP A 89 -1.79 8.30 9.59
C ASP A 89 -1.82 6.84 10.06
N ASN A 90 -1.84 6.66 11.39
CA ASN A 90 -2.10 5.37 12.04
C ASN A 90 -3.42 5.48 12.80
N LEU A 91 -4.45 4.74 12.40
CA LEU A 91 -5.78 4.84 13.02
C LEU A 91 -5.85 4.29 14.45
N PHE A 92 -4.86 3.52 14.88
CA PHE A 92 -4.74 3.06 16.27
C PHE A 92 -4.04 4.11 17.18
N ASP A 93 -3.46 5.17 16.60
CA ASP A 93 -2.78 6.27 17.31
C ASP A 93 -2.93 7.56 16.48
N TYR A 94 -4.17 7.93 16.17
CA TYR A 94 -4.52 9.00 15.25
C TYR A 94 -4.62 10.34 15.96
N LEU A 95 -4.08 11.40 15.34
CA LEU A 95 -4.18 12.76 15.86
C LEU A 95 -5.55 13.35 15.53
N VAL A 96 -6.38 13.52 16.55
CA VAL A 96 -7.67 14.24 16.49
C VAL A 96 -7.57 15.56 17.21
N GLU A 97 -8.35 16.56 16.76
CA GLU A 97 -8.44 17.84 17.43
C GLU A 97 -9.68 17.86 18.33
N GLU A 98 -9.48 18.02 19.64
CA GLU A 98 -10.53 18.16 20.64
C GLU A 98 -10.35 19.43 21.42
N ASN A 99 -11.34 20.31 21.36
CA ASN A 99 -11.33 21.62 22.05
C ASN A 99 -10.07 22.46 21.75
N GLY A 100 -9.56 22.41 20.50
CA GLY A 100 -8.35 23.12 20.08
C GLY A 100 -7.04 22.47 20.50
N VAL A 101 -7.07 21.28 21.10
CA VAL A 101 -5.88 20.51 21.50
C VAL A 101 -5.79 19.24 20.63
N LYS A 102 -4.60 18.97 20.11
CA LYS A 102 -4.32 17.73 19.37
C LYS A 102 -4.04 16.59 20.36
N VAL A 103 -4.90 15.58 20.33
CA VAL A 103 -4.77 14.36 21.16
C VAL A 103 -4.67 13.13 20.28
N LYS A 104 -3.93 12.12 20.74
CA LYS A 104 -3.82 10.82 20.05
C LYS A 104 -4.93 9.89 20.55
N LYS A 105 -5.67 9.28 19.61
CA LYS A 105 -6.75 8.35 19.90
C LYS A 105 -6.75 7.17 18.94
N ASP A 106 -7.22 6.03 19.44
CA ASP A 106 -7.62 4.90 18.59
C ASP A 106 -8.97 5.24 17.95
N VAL A 107 -8.96 5.45 16.63
CA VAL A 107 -10.13 5.69 15.79
C VAL A 107 -10.31 4.59 14.75
N SER A 108 -9.65 3.45 14.93
CA SER A 108 -9.66 2.36 13.96
C SER A 108 -11.05 1.75 13.74
N ASP A 109 -11.98 1.88 14.69
CA ASP A 109 -13.36 1.44 14.51
C ASP A 109 -14.06 2.21 13.40
N VAL A 110 -13.76 3.50 13.19
CA VAL A 110 -14.27 4.27 12.06
C VAL A 110 -13.83 3.65 10.74
N GLY A 111 -12.57 3.22 10.65
CA GLY A 111 -12.07 2.51 9.46
C GLY A 111 -12.81 1.19 9.21
N VAL A 112 -13.09 0.41 10.27
CA VAL A 112 -13.85 -0.84 10.17
C VAL A 112 -15.29 -0.58 9.71
N GLU A 113 -15.92 0.47 10.22
CA GLU A 113 -17.28 0.87 9.83
C GLU A 113 -17.33 1.33 8.37
N ASN A 114 -16.36 2.12 7.92
CA ASN A 114 -16.27 2.55 6.53
C ASN A 114 -16.09 1.35 5.58
N LEU A 115 -15.22 0.40 5.89
CA LEU A 115 -15.09 -0.84 5.10
C LEU A 115 -16.40 -1.60 4.97
N LYS A 116 -17.16 -1.70 6.07
CA LYS A 116 -18.49 -2.35 6.06
C LYS A 116 -19.49 -1.57 5.23
N LYS A 117 -19.55 -0.26 5.41
CA LYS A 117 -20.43 0.66 4.67
C LYS A 117 -20.20 0.58 3.17
N ASP A 118 -18.93 0.53 2.75
CA ASP A 118 -18.54 0.44 1.34
C ASP A 118 -18.68 -0.97 0.76
N GLY A 119 -19.04 -1.95 1.59
CA GLY A 119 -19.20 -3.34 1.18
C GLY A 119 -17.89 -4.04 0.83
N VAL A 120 -16.78 -3.60 1.40
CA VAL A 120 -15.45 -4.18 1.17
C VAL A 120 -15.34 -5.53 1.85
N ASP A 121 -15.02 -6.56 1.09
CA ASP A 121 -14.83 -7.93 1.59
C ASP A 121 -13.38 -8.20 2.00
N VAL A 122 -12.41 -7.56 1.34
CA VAL A 122 -10.97 -7.71 1.61
C VAL A 122 -10.28 -6.36 1.46
N LEU A 123 -9.43 -6.02 2.43
CA LEU A 123 -8.55 -4.86 2.39
C LEU A 123 -7.12 -5.31 2.01
N VAL A 124 -6.60 -4.82 0.91
CA VAL A 124 -5.20 -5.05 0.48
C VAL A 124 -4.36 -3.83 0.86
N VAL A 125 -3.38 -4.04 1.71
CA VAL A 125 -2.54 -2.98 2.28
C VAL A 125 -1.14 -3.07 1.74
N LEU A 126 -0.74 -2.06 0.97
CA LEU A 126 0.61 -1.94 0.42
C LEU A 126 1.42 -1.01 1.32
N GLY A 127 2.50 -1.50 1.93
CA GLY A 127 3.30 -0.65 2.81
C GLY A 127 4.47 -1.35 3.46
N GLY A 128 5.25 -0.57 4.19
CA GLY A 128 6.35 -1.02 5.03
C GLY A 128 5.87 -1.51 6.40
N ASP A 129 6.81 -1.71 7.31
CA ASP A 129 6.60 -2.32 8.62
C ASP A 129 5.48 -1.65 9.44
N GLY A 130 5.50 -0.32 9.59
CA GLY A 130 4.45 0.41 10.33
C GLY A 130 3.06 0.25 9.71
N THR A 131 2.95 0.31 8.38
CA THR A 131 1.69 0.14 7.66
C THR A 131 1.14 -1.28 7.79
N LEU A 132 2.02 -2.29 7.69
CA LEU A 132 1.65 -3.70 7.84
C LEU A 132 1.33 -4.07 9.29
N THR A 133 1.95 -3.40 10.27
CA THR A 133 1.57 -3.51 11.69
C THR A 133 0.12 -3.07 11.90
N SER A 134 -0.28 -1.92 11.36
CA SER A 134 -1.67 -1.48 11.40
C SER A 134 -2.60 -2.44 10.65
N ALA A 135 -2.17 -3.00 9.51
CA ALA A 135 -2.91 -4.02 8.77
C ALA A 135 -3.19 -5.27 9.63
N ARG A 136 -2.15 -5.76 10.34
CA ARG A 136 -2.30 -6.87 11.31
C ARG A 136 -3.33 -6.54 12.40
N ASP A 137 -3.30 -5.32 12.91
CA ASP A 137 -4.20 -4.91 13.99
C ASP A 137 -5.65 -4.76 13.49
N PHE A 138 -5.88 -4.34 12.23
CA PHE A 138 -7.18 -4.46 11.56
C PHE A 138 -7.63 -5.91 11.39
N ALA A 139 -6.73 -6.83 11.05
CA ALA A 139 -7.06 -8.26 10.98
C ALA A 139 -7.51 -8.80 12.34
N ARG A 140 -6.92 -8.35 13.46
CA ARG A 140 -7.35 -8.69 14.81
C ARG A 140 -8.74 -8.14 15.17
N LYS A 141 -9.17 -7.06 14.50
CA LYS A 141 -10.55 -6.53 14.59
C LYS A 141 -11.53 -7.26 13.66
N GLY A 142 -11.10 -8.32 12.98
CA GLY A 142 -11.94 -9.16 12.12
C GLY A 142 -12.06 -8.68 10.67
N VAL A 143 -11.23 -7.75 10.22
CA VAL A 143 -11.13 -7.35 8.81
C VAL A 143 -10.33 -8.39 8.06
N ASN A 144 -10.79 -8.84 6.88
CA ASN A 144 -9.98 -9.66 5.99
C ASN A 144 -8.90 -8.77 5.36
N VAL A 145 -7.64 -9.00 5.71
CA VAL A 145 -6.51 -8.18 5.25
C VAL A 145 -5.48 -9.01 4.53
N ILE A 146 -4.96 -8.46 3.44
CA ILE A 146 -3.79 -8.98 2.74
C ILE A 146 -2.71 -7.89 2.80
N GLY A 147 -1.57 -8.18 3.42
CA GLY A 147 -0.40 -7.29 3.42
C GLY A 147 0.46 -7.52 2.19
N VAL A 148 0.87 -6.44 1.53
CA VAL A 148 1.81 -6.46 0.41
C VAL A 148 3.09 -5.71 0.85
N PRO A 149 4.23 -6.41 0.98
CA PRO A 149 5.45 -5.83 1.51
C PRO A 149 6.06 -4.84 0.53
N LYS A 150 5.98 -3.57 0.82
CA LYS A 150 6.50 -2.46 0.02
C LYS A 150 7.49 -1.63 0.85
N THR A 151 8.72 -1.62 0.42
CA THR A 151 9.76 -0.69 0.86
C THR A 151 10.93 -0.75 -0.12
N MET A 152 11.63 0.38 -0.32
CA MET A 152 12.87 0.38 -1.12
C MET A 152 14.07 -0.13 -0.31
N ASP A 153 13.97 -0.23 1.01
CA ASP A 153 15.05 -0.64 1.89
C ASP A 153 15.28 -2.15 1.93
N ASN A 154 14.33 -2.95 1.43
CA ASN A 154 14.33 -4.42 1.48
C ASN A 154 14.58 -4.99 2.88
N ASP A 155 14.00 -4.37 3.90
CA ASP A 155 14.27 -4.63 5.32
C ASP A 155 13.11 -5.32 6.06
N LEU A 156 12.15 -5.91 5.33
CA LEU A 156 11.07 -6.70 5.90
C LEU A 156 11.45 -8.18 5.99
N SER A 157 11.43 -8.74 7.18
CA SER A 157 11.94 -10.08 7.48
C SER A 157 11.12 -11.24 6.91
N ALA A 158 9.89 -11.02 6.46
CA ALA A 158 8.98 -12.08 6.03
C ALA A 158 8.95 -12.28 4.49
N THR A 159 9.86 -11.66 3.76
CA THR A 159 9.94 -11.75 2.30
C THR A 159 11.40 -11.68 1.85
N ASP A 160 11.73 -12.33 0.74
CA ASP A 160 13.06 -12.24 0.13
C ASP A 160 13.28 -10.89 -0.54
N LEU A 161 12.23 -10.36 -1.18
CA LEU A 161 12.26 -9.07 -1.87
C LEU A 161 10.98 -8.28 -1.56
N THR A 162 11.16 -6.99 -1.32
CA THR A 162 10.04 -6.06 -1.19
C THR A 162 9.73 -5.38 -2.51
N TYR A 163 8.45 -5.09 -2.74
CA TYR A 163 8.03 -4.29 -3.89
C TYR A 163 8.60 -2.88 -3.77
N GLY A 164 9.29 -2.43 -4.82
CA GLY A 164 9.95 -1.14 -4.88
C GLY A 164 11.48 -1.21 -4.80
N PHE A 165 12.07 -2.21 -4.14
CA PHE A 165 13.52 -2.34 -4.00
C PHE A 165 14.24 -2.45 -5.35
N ILE A 166 13.90 -3.45 -6.16
CA ILE A 166 14.54 -3.65 -7.49
C ILE A 166 14.29 -2.45 -8.41
N SER A 167 13.07 -1.89 -8.40
CA SER A 167 12.74 -0.73 -9.23
C SER A 167 13.57 0.50 -8.83
N ALA A 168 13.71 0.78 -7.54
CA ALA A 168 14.53 1.89 -7.03
C ALA A 168 16.02 1.69 -7.37
N PHE A 169 16.53 0.47 -7.17
CA PHE A 169 17.90 0.10 -7.51
C PHE A 169 18.19 0.31 -9.00
N SER A 170 17.31 -0.16 -9.89
CA SER A 170 17.49 -0.03 -11.34
C SER A 170 17.49 1.42 -11.78
N VAL A 171 16.55 2.23 -11.29
CA VAL A 171 16.49 3.68 -11.60
C VAL A 171 17.73 4.42 -11.08
N GLY A 172 18.16 4.10 -9.85
CA GLY A 172 19.35 4.70 -9.26
C GLY A 172 20.62 4.38 -10.06
N THR A 173 20.79 3.13 -10.49
CA THR A 173 21.92 2.70 -11.31
C THR A 173 21.94 3.43 -12.66
N GLU A 174 20.80 3.47 -13.36
CA GLU A 174 20.69 4.19 -14.64
C GLU A 174 21.04 5.68 -14.48
N PHE A 175 20.58 6.31 -13.40
CA PHE A 175 20.87 7.71 -13.13
C PHE A 175 22.38 7.95 -12.93
N ILE A 176 23.05 7.10 -12.16
CA ILE A 176 24.50 7.17 -11.93
C ILE A 176 25.27 7.00 -13.25
N ASP A 177 24.89 6.04 -14.08
CA ASP A 177 25.52 5.79 -15.38
C ASP A 177 25.42 7.00 -16.30
N ARG A 178 24.28 7.68 -16.32
CA ARG A 178 24.08 8.92 -17.10
C ARG A 178 24.94 10.06 -16.60
N LEU A 179 25.19 10.19 -15.28
CA LEU A 179 26.05 11.23 -14.72
C LEU A 179 27.54 11.04 -15.08
N ASN A 180 27.99 9.81 -15.32
CA ASN A 180 29.37 9.49 -15.59
C ASN A 180 29.91 10.20 -16.85
N THR A 181 29.12 10.34 -17.89
CA THR A 181 29.52 10.97 -19.15
C THR A 181 29.81 12.46 -18.98
N THR A 182 28.94 13.18 -18.27
CA THR A 182 29.15 14.61 -17.99
C THR A 182 30.28 14.84 -16.99
N ALA A 183 30.45 13.96 -16.00
CA ALA A 183 31.59 13.99 -15.07
C ALA A 183 32.93 13.93 -15.82
N LYS A 184 33.07 12.98 -16.75
CA LYS A 184 34.28 12.86 -17.59
C LYS A 184 34.50 14.06 -18.48
N SER A 185 33.45 14.56 -19.16
CA SER A 185 33.57 15.67 -20.11
C SER A 185 34.04 16.96 -19.45
N HIS A 186 33.69 17.22 -18.22
CA HIS A 186 34.00 18.44 -17.49
C HIS A 186 34.99 18.25 -16.34
N HIS A 187 35.56 17.06 -16.17
CA HIS A 187 36.45 16.71 -15.05
C HIS A 187 35.86 17.08 -13.70
N ARG A 188 34.55 16.72 -13.52
CA ARG A 188 33.79 17.01 -12.31
C ARG A 188 33.65 15.77 -11.44
N VAL A 189 33.60 15.98 -10.12
CA VAL A 189 33.10 15.00 -9.18
C VAL A 189 31.60 15.23 -9.06
N MET A 190 30.79 14.21 -9.37
CA MET A 190 29.34 14.25 -9.26
C MET A 190 28.94 13.56 -7.95
N CYS A 191 28.02 14.19 -7.21
CA CYS A 191 27.41 13.62 -6.01
C CYS A 191 25.94 13.31 -6.32
N CYS A 192 25.54 12.08 -6.03
CA CYS A 192 24.16 11.62 -6.20
C CYS A 192 23.65 11.12 -4.85
N GLU A 193 22.64 11.78 -4.32
CA GLU A 193 21.95 11.35 -3.11
C GLU A 193 20.81 10.40 -3.50
N LEU A 194 20.81 9.20 -2.92
CA LEU A 194 19.77 8.20 -3.08
C LEU A 194 19.23 7.82 -1.71
N MET A 195 17.91 7.67 -1.62
CA MET A 195 17.25 7.14 -0.41
C MET A 195 17.30 5.61 -0.43
N GLY A 196 17.52 5.01 0.74
CA GLY A 196 17.57 3.56 0.94
C GLY A 196 18.58 3.16 2.00
N ARG A 197 18.71 1.85 2.23
CA ARG A 197 19.69 1.22 3.11
C ARG A 197 20.63 0.34 2.31
#